data_dc356fcf4bc305cc82143bf20602c38b
#
_entry.id   dc356fcf4bc305cc82143bf20602c38b
#
_cell.length_a   1.000
_cell.length_b   1.000
_cell.length_c   1.000
_cell.angle_alpha   90.00
_cell.angle_beta   90.00
_cell.angle_gamma   90.00
#
_symmetry.space_group_name_H-M   'P 1'
#
loop_
_entity.id
_entity.type
_entity.pdbx_description
1 polymer ?
#
loop_
_entity_poly.entity_id
_entity_poly.type
_entity_poly.pdbx_seq_one_letter_code
_entity_poly.pdbx_strand_id
1 'polypeptide(L)'
;VAHATGCRFIRAEGFAYAAVADEGLLATADAGPLLRHRKAIGAESIAIWSDVKKKHSAHAITGDLDLEEMINGHVFCGTDAVIITGTATGSPVDPADLEAASSDKPCPIIVGSGATPESISKLLTSADAVIIGSAIKIDGNWRNPVDPERAAKAVAARDGSR
;
A
#
# COMPACT_ATOMS: atom_id res chain seq x y z
N VAL A 1 -14.36 3.61 12.50
CA VAL A 1 -14.93 4.24 11.29
C VAL A 1 -15.21 3.16 10.25
N ALA A 2 -14.22 2.47 9.69
CA ALA A 2 -14.37 1.52 8.57
C ALA A 2 -15.52 0.50 8.78
N HIS A 3 -15.57 -0.15 9.93
CA HIS A 3 -16.64 -1.09 10.28
C HIS A 3 -18.03 -0.44 10.24
N ALA A 4 -18.18 0.75 10.86
CA ALA A 4 -19.46 1.45 10.94
C ALA A 4 -19.93 2.05 9.59
N THR A 5 -19.04 2.22 8.62
CA THR A 5 -19.34 2.79 7.30
C THR A 5 -19.37 1.74 6.18
N GLY A 6 -19.21 0.46 6.51
CA GLY A 6 -19.24 -0.62 5.53
C GLY A 6 -18.02 -0.70 4.62
N CYS A 7 -16.89 -0.12 5.02
CA CYS A 7 -15.63 -0.29 4.29
C CYS A 7 -15.17 -1.76 4.33
N ARG A 8 -14.37 -2.16 3.35
CA ARG A 8 -13.87 -3.53 3.20
C ARG A 8 -12.46 -3.70 3.76
N PHE A 9 -11.71 -2.63 3.86
CA PHE A 9 -10.33 -2.63 4.36
C PHE A 9 -9.96 -1.29 5.01
N ILE A 10 -8.85 -1.32 5.73
CA ILE A 10 -8.11 -0.13 6.18
C ILE A 10 -6.67 -0.23 5.68
N ARG A 11 -6.04 0.93 5.45
CA ARG A 11 -4.60 1.05 5.24
C ARG A 11 -3.94 1.37 6.57
N ALA A 12 -2.89 0.62 6.92
CA ALA A 12 -2.14 0.76 8.15
C ALA A 12 -0.66 1.05 7.85
N GLU A 13 -0.21 2.26 8.16
CA GLU A 13 1.19 2.62 8.26
C GLU A 13 1.70 2.21 9.65
N GLY A 14 2.97 1.89 9.85
CA GLY A 14 3.49 1.50 11.18
C GLY A 14 2.87 0.20 11.76
N PHE A 15 2.39 -0.69 10.91
CA PHE A 15 1.78 -1.96 11.34
C PHE A 15 2.79 -2.93 11.93
N ALA A 16 3.91 -3.14 11.23
CA ALA A 16 5.07 -3.89 11.70
C ALA A 16 6.33 -3.05 11.53
N TYR A 17 7.32 -3.29 12.37
CA TYR A 17 8.59 -2.57 12.44
C TYR A 17 8.47 -1.09 12.82
N ALA A 18 9.58 -0.53 13.26
CA ALA A 18 9.71 0.91 13.52
C ALA A 18 10.30 1.63 12.29
N ALA A 19 10.00 2.91 12.13
CA ALA A 19 10.57 3.76 11.08
C ALA A 19 10.66 5.21 11.56
N VAL A 20 11.46 6.03 10.89
CA VAL A 20 11.47 7.48 11.08
C VAL A 20 10.75 8.11 9.87
N ALA A 21 9.53 8.55 10.07
CA ALA A 21 8.71 9.18 9.05
C ALA A 21 8.86 10.72 9.09
N ASP A 22 8.32 11.41 8.09
CA ASP A 22 8.27 12.87 8.08
C ASP A 22 7.37 13.42 9.21
N GLU A 23 6.43 12.64 9.72
CA GLU A 23 5.62 12.96 10.91
C GLU A 23 6.37 12.72 12.24
N GLY A 24 7.54 12.08 12.21
CA GLY A 24 8.34 11.76 13.39
C GLY A 24 8.65 10.27 13.55
N LEU A 25 9.02 9.88 14.78
CA LEU A 25 9.38 8.51 15.08
C LEU A 25 8.15 7.61 15.22
N LEU A 26 7.99 6.67 14.33
CA LEU A 26 7.04 5.56 14.44
C LEU A 26 7.73 4.43 15.23
N ALA A 27 7.71 4.54 16.55
CA ALA A 27 8.48 3.65 17.44
C ALA A 27 7.77 2.34 17.77
N THR A 28 6.44 2.32 17.67
CA THR A 28 5.63 1.14 18.02
C THR A 28 5.04 0.51 16.76
N ALA A 29 5.17 -0.83 16.67
CA ALA A 29 4.44 -1.62 15.70
C ALA A 29 3.03 -1.91 16.24
N ASP A 30 2.01 -1.41 15.55
CA ASP A 30 0.63 -1.42 16.04
C ASP A 30 -0.19 -2.68 15.67
N ALA A 31 0.43 -3.70 15.07
CA ALA A 31 -0.25 -4.91 14.65
C ALA A 31 -1.05 -5.57 15.79
N GLY A 32 -0.41 -5.81 16.93
CA GLY A 32 -1.05 -6.46 18.07
C GLY A 32 -2.24 -5.67 18.63
N PRO A 33 -2.08 -4.39 18.99
CA PRO A 33 -3.20 -3.54 19.43
C PRO A 33 -4.32 -3.44 18.40
N LEU A 34 -4.00 -3.24 17.12
CA LEU A 34 -4.97 -3.10 16.05
C LEU A 34 -5.80 -4.38 15.85
N LEU A 35 -5.15 -5.55 15.82
CA LEU A 35 -5.83 -6.84 15.66
C LEU A 35 -6.75 -7.14 16.85
N ARG A 36 -6.30 -6.87 18.09
CA ARG A 36 -7.13 -7.03 19.27
C ARG A 36 -8.33 -6.09 19.24
N HIS A 37 -8.13 -4.83 18.85
CA HIS A 37 -9.23 -3.87 18.70
C HIS A 37 -10.21 -4.30 17.61
N ARG A 38 -9.72 -4.73 16.42
CA ARG A 38 -10.54 -5.27 15.32
C ARG A 38 -11.46 -6.37 15.81
N LYS A 39 -10.90 -7.33 16.56
CA LYS A 39 -11.69 -8.44 17.15
C LYS A 39 -12.68 -7.96 18.20
N ALA A 40 -12.28 -7.07 19.10
CA ALA A 40 -13.12 -6.58 20.19
C ALA A 40 -14.38 -5.86 19.71
N ILE A 41 -14.36 -5.24 18.53
CA ILE A 41 -15.51 -4.56 17.93
C ILE A 41 -16.24 -5.39 16.86
N GLY A 42 -15.90 -6.67 16.69
CA GLY A 42 -16.54 -7.56 15.71
C GLY A 42 -16.25 -7.17 14.25
N ALA A 43 -15.07 -6.63 13.96
CA ALA A 43 -14.70 -6.08 12.66
C ALA A 43 -13.70 -6.96 11.89
N GLU A 44 -13.70 -8.29 12.12
CA GLU A 44 -12.78 -9.24 11.48
C GLU A 44 -12.94 -9.29 9.96
N SER A 45 -14.09 -8.87 9.44
CA SER A 45 -14.35 -8.74 8.01
C SER A 45 -13.64 -7.56 7.34
N ILE A 46 -13.06 -6.64 8.12
CA ILE A 46 -12.29 -5.50 7.61
C ILE A 46 -10.84 -5.93 7.44
N ALA A 47 -10.39 -6.03 6.19
CA ALA A 47 -9.01 -6.38 5.87
C ALA A 47 -8.04 -5.27 6.30
N ILE A 48 -6.83 -5.64 6.70
CA ILE A 48 -5.74 -4.73 7.02
C ILE A 48 -4.71 -4.81 5.90
N TRP A 49 -4.51 -3.70 5.20
CA TRP A 49 -3.47 -3.52 4.20
C TRP A 49 -2.35 -2.67 4.79
N SER A 50 -1.18 -3.25 4.98
CA SER A 50 -0.08 -2.58 5.65
C SER A 50 1.00 -2.10 4.70
N ASP A 51 1.53 -0.89 4.96
CA ASP A 51 2.64 -0.34 4.18
C ASP A 51 3.96 -1.01 4.58
N VAL A 52 4.69 -1.54 3.59
CA VAL A 52 6.06 -2.01 3.73
C VAL A 52 7.00 -0.98 3.12
N LYS A 53 8.03 -0.56 3.86
CA LYS A 53 8.93 0.55 3.45
C LYS A 53 8.13 1.79 3.02
N LYS A 54 7.28 2.28 3.92
CA LYS A 54 6.47 3.50 3.69
C LYS A 54 7.30 4.62 3.06
N LYS A 55 6.76 5.26 2.02
CA LYS A 55 7.33 6.49 1.45
C LYS A 55 7.42 7.61 2.50
N HIS A 56 8.26 8.63 2.25
CA HIS A 56 8.53 9.73 3.18
C HIS A 56 9.05 9.23 4.54
N SER A 57 9.82 8.16 4.54
CA SER A 57 10.40 7.58 5.74
C SER A 57 11.83 7.13 5.51
N ALA A 58 12.63 7.17 6.58
CA ALA A 58 13.95 6.56 6.63
C ALA A 58 13.82 5.19 7.32
N HIS A 59 14.36 4.17 6.68
CA HIS A 59 14.30 2.78 7.14
C HIS A 59 15.65 2.29 7.68
N ALA A 60 16.47 3.21 8.21
CA ALA A 60 17.80 2.87 8.74
C ALA A 60 17.75 1.89 9.93
N ILE A 61 16.66 1.90 10.71
CA ILE A 61 16.47 0.99 11.85
C ILE A 61 16.30 -0.47 11.40
N THR A 62 15.80 -0.68 10.19
CA THR A 62 15.58 -1.98 9.55
C THR A 62 16.46 -2.16 8.32
N GLY A 63 17.58 -1.45 8.24
CA GLY A 63 18.47 -1.45 7.08
C GLY A 63 19.22 -2.77 6.86
N ASP A 64 19.17 -3.68 7.82
CA ASP A 64 19.64 -5.05 7.78
C ASP A 64 18.62 -6.06 7.22
N LEU A 65 17.37 -5.62 7.00
CA LEU A 65 16.31 -6.45 6.43
C LEU A 65 16.11 -6.10 4.95
N ASP A 66 15.99 -7.13 4.12
CA ASP A 66 15.55 -6.94 2.75
C ASP A 66 14.01 -6.79 2.66
N LEU A 67 13.49 -6.56 1.45
CA LEU A 67 12.07 -6.33 1.26
C LEU A 67 11.24 -7.59 1.52
N GLU A 68 11.77 -8.77 1.14
CA GLU A 68 11.09 -10.06 1.33
C GLU A 68 10.97 -10.39 2.81
N GLU A 69 12.05 -10.21 3.58
CA GLU A 69 12.04 -10.39 5.03
C GLU A 69 11.05 -9.45 5.71
N MET A 70 10.97 -8.19 5.28
CA MET A 70 9.99 -7.24 5.80
C MET A 70 8.56 -7.66 5.47
N ILE A 71 8.27 -8.10 4.24
CA ILE A 71 6.95 -8.61 3.86
C ILE A 71 6.56 -9.81 4.73
N ASN A 72 7.46 -10.77 4.89
CA ASN A 72 7.24 -11.95 5.73
C ASN A 72 6.96 -11.57 7.19
N GLY A 73 7.65 -10.55 7.73
CA GLY A 73 7.37 -10.00 9.05
C GLY A 73 5.96 -9.37 9.16
N HIS A 74 5.50 -8.65 8.13
CA HIS A 74 4.13 -8.11 8.08
C HIS A 74 3.08 -9.23 8.03
N VAL A 75 3.32 -10.28 7.23
CA VAL A 75 2.45 -11.46 7.16
C VAL A 75 2.40 -12.18 8.50
N PHE A 76 3.54 -12.40 9.14
CA PHE A 76 3.62 -12.98 10.48
C PHE A 76 2.84 -12.18 11.51
N CYS A 77 2.86 -10.85 11.40
CA CYS A 77 2.07 -9.95 12.26
C CYS A 77 0.57 -9.92 11.93
N GLY A 78 0.12 -10.60 10.86
CA GLY A 78 -1.30 -10.77 10.55
C GLY A 78 -1.88 -9.70 9.63
N THR A 79 -1.09 -9.15 8.70
CA THR A 79 -1.62 -8.34 7.59
C THR A 79 -2.42 -9.20 6.62
N ASP A 80 -3.45 -8.61 6.00
CA ASP A 80 -4.24 -9.28 4.96
C ASP A 80 -3.72 -8.96 3.54
N ALA A 81 -2.91 -7.89 3.39
CA ALA A 81 -2.20 -7.53 2.17
C ALA A 81 -1.08 -6.54 2.49
N VAL A 82 -0.09 -6.42 1.62
CA VAL A 82 0.99 -5.44 1.75
C VAL A 82 0.94 -4.39 0.65
N ILE A 83 1.30 -3.15 1.01
CA ILE A 83 1.36 -2.02 0.11
C ILE A 83 2.83 -1.66 -0.10
N ILE A 84 3.27 -1.70 -1.36
CA ILE A 84 4.59 -1.26 -1.78
C ILE A 84 4.47 0.12 -2.44
N THR A 85 5.29 1.07 -2.02
CA THR A 85 5.26 2.45 -2.53
C THR A 85 6.61 2.84 -3.12
N GLY A 86 6.62 3.84 -4.01
CA GLY A 86 7.85 4.53 -4.38
C GLY A 86 8.35 5.40 -3.22
N THR A 87 9.44 6.13 -3.45
CA THR A 87 10.12 6.93 -2.41
C THR A 87 9.35 8.20 -2.01
N ALA A 88 8.51 8.73 -2.89
CA ALA A 88 7.73 9.96 -2.67
C ALA A 88 6.33 9.88 -3.28
N THR A 89 5.48 10.86 -2.95
CA THR A 89 4.12 10.96 -3.52
C THR A 89 4.18 11.09 -5.04
N GLY A 90 3.54 10.15 -5.75
CA GLY A 90 3.53 10.11 -7.22
C GLY A 90 4.77 9.46 -7.85
N SER A 91 5.80 9.13 -7.07
CA SER A 91 6.95 8.34 -7.58
C SER A 91 6.52 6.90 -7.83
N PRO A 92 6.92 6.30 -8.96
CA PRO A 92 6.66 4.90 -9.23
C PRO A 92 7.40 3.99 -8.24
N VAL A 93 6.86 2.80 -8.04
CA VAL A 93 7.55 1.73 -7.32
C VAL A 93 8.76 1.29 -8.14
N ASP A 94 9.86 0.95 -7.46
CA ASP A 94 11.03 0.35 -8.12
C ASP A 94 10.61 -1.01 -8.70
N PRO A 95 10.87 -1.26 -9.99
CA PRO A 95 10.58 -2.56 -10.58
C PRO A 95 11.23 -3.74 -9.85
N ALA A 96 12.42 -3.56 -9.31
CA ALA A 96 13.12 -4.60 -8.53
C ALA A 96 12.40 -4.89 -7.20
N ASP A 97 11.89 -3.86 -6.53
CA ASP A 97 11.07 -4.04 -5.31
C ASP A 97 9.76 -4.77 -5.63
N LEU A 98 9.12 -4.45 -6.76
CA LEU A 98 7.90 -5.13 -7.16
C LEU A 98 8.16 -6.58 -7.56
N GLU A 99 9.25 -6.87 -8.25
CA GLU A 99 9.67 -8.23 -8.59
C GLU A 99 9.98 -9.05 -7.33
N ALA A 100 10.75 -8.50 -6.40
CA ALA A 100 11.06 -9.14 -5.12
C ALA A 100 9.78 -9.43 -4.31
N ALA A 101 8.85 -8.46 -4.22
CA ALA A 101 7.59 -8.63 -3.50
C ALA A 101 6.68 -9.70 -4.14
N SER A 102 6.75 -9.88 -5.45
CA SER A 102 5.88 -10.82 -6.19
C SER A 102 6.47 -12.22 -6.38
N SER A 103 7.74 -12.44 -6.07
CA SER A 103 8.44 -13.70 -6.32
C SER A 103 7.87 -14.87 -5.51
N ASP A 104 7.70 -14.73 -4.21
CA ASP A 104 7.10 -15.73 -3.31
C ASP A 104 5.63 -15.45 -2.99
N LYS A 105 5.22 -14.20 -3.10
CA LYS A 105 3.85 -13.69 -2.95
C LYS A 105 3.06 -14.30 -1.77
N PRO A 106 3.54 -14.14 -0.53
CA PRO A 106 2.92 -14.75 0.64
C PRO A 106 1.55 -14.16 0.98
N CYS A 107 1.20 -13.00 0.42
CA CYS A 107 -0.10 -12.33 0.52
C CYS A 107 -0.34 -11.45 -0.71
N PRO A 108 -1.55 -10.88 -0.90
CA PRO A 108 -1.81 -9.91 -1.97
C PRO A 108 -0.87 -8.71 -1.91
N ILE A 109 -0.33 -8.31 -3.07
CA ILE A 109 0.59 -7.17 -3.25
C ILE A 109 -0.17 -6.01 -3.89
N ILE A 110 -0.05 -4.83 -3.28
CA ILE A 110 -0.73 -3.61 -3.73
C ILE A 110 0.31 -2.55 -4.04
N VAL A 111 0.28 -2.00 -5.24
CA VAL A 111 1.09 -0.82 -5.59
C VAL A 111 0.41 0.43 -5.06
N GLY A 112 1.06 1.12 -4.12
CA GLY A 112 0.47 2.23 -3.35
C GLY A 112 0.80 3.63 -3.85
N SER A 113 1.63 3.79 -4.90
CA SER A 113 1.96 5.11 -5.48
C SER A 113 2.49 5.02 -6.90
N GLY A 114 2.47 6.15 -7.62
CA GLY A 114 3.06 6.30 -8.95
C GLY A 114 2.32 5.58 -10.08
N ALA A 115 1.20 4.92 -9.82
CA ALA A 115 0.39 4.32 -10.87
C ALA A 115 -0.26 5.41 -11.74
N THR A 116 -0.21 5.21 -13.06
CA THR A 116 -0.86 6.04 -14.06
C THR A 116 -1.75 5.16 -14.95
N PRO A 117 -2.73 5.71 -15.68
CA PRO A 117 -3.54 4.91 -16.60
C PRO A 117 -2.69 4.06 -17.56
N GLU A 118 -1.54 4.57 -18.01
CA GLU A 118 -0.63 3.89 -18.94
C GLU A 118 0.14 2.75 -18.28
N SER A 119 0.39 2.82 -16.98
CA SER A 119 1.17 1.81 -16.25
C SER A 119 0.33 0.74 -15.57
N ILE A 120 -0.98 0.94 -15.39
CA ILE A 120 -1.86 0.02 -14.64
C ILE A 120 -1.77 -1.40 -15.19
N SER A 121 -1.89 -1.59 -16.49
CA SER A 121 -1.87 -2.93 -17.10
C SER A 121 -0.56 -3.67 -16.81
N LYS A 122 0.56 -2.96 -16.89
CA LYS A 122 1.88 -3.54 -16.56
C LYS A 122 2.01 -3.83 -15.06
N LEU A 123 1.56 -2.94 -14.20
CA LEU A 123 1.63 -3.16 -12.75
C LEU A 123 0.80 -4.36 -12.30
N LEU A 124 -0.38 -4.55 -12.90
CA LEU A 124 -1.28 -5.66 -12.58
C LEU A 124 -0.78 -7.03 -13.08
N THR A 125 0.33 -7.11 -13.80
CA THR A 125 0.98 -8.41 -14.09
C THR A 125 1.70 -8.99 -12.87
N SER A 126 2.13 -8.13 -11.93
CA SER A 126 2.87 -8.52 -10.73
C SER A 126 2.15 -8.18 -9.43
N ALA A 127 1.25 -7.19 -9.45
CA ALA A 127 0.44 -6.78 -8.29
C ALA A 127 -1.02 -7.20 -8.43
N ASP A 128 -1.70 -7.39 -7.30
CA ASP A 128 -3.14 -7.72 -7.26
C ASP A 128 -4.03 -6.49 -7.35
N ALA A 129 -3.50 -5.33 -6.93
CA ALA A 129 -4.22 -4.06 -6.99
C ALA A 129 -3.26 -2.87 -7.10
N VAL A 130 -3.81 -1.73 -7.49
CA VAL A 130 -3.11 -0.45 -7.52
C VAL A 130 -3.94 0.63 -6.83
N ILE A 131 -3.26 1.52 -6.11
CA ILE A 131 -3.83 2.75 -5.57
C ILE A 131 -3.39 3.89 -6.49
N ILE A 132 -4.34 4.59 -7.09
CA ILE A 132 -4.08 5.70 -7.99
C ILE A 132 -4.59 7.00 -7.36
N GLY A 133 -3.75 8.01 -7.34
CA GLY A 133 -4.07 9.31 -6.75
C GLY A 133 -3.79 10.45 -7.71
N SER A 134 -2.57 10.98 -7.71
CA SER A 134 -2.19 12.18 -8.49
C SER A 134 -2.53 12.07 -9.97
N ALA A 135 -2.34 10.91 -10.60
CA ALA A 135 -2.54 10.73 -12.03
C ALA A 135 -4.00 10.92 -12.49
N ILE A 136 -4.99 10.73 -11.62
CA ILE A 136 -6.40 10.99 -11.92
C ILE A 136 -6.87 12.40 -11.54
N LYS A 137 -5.96 13.25 -11.10
CA LYS A 137 -6.24 14.65 -10.77
C LYS A 137 -5.96 15.56 -11.96
N ILE A 138 -6.59 16.74 -11.99
CA ILE A 138 -6.30 17.78 -12.98
C ILE A 138 -4.80 18.08 -12.95
N ASP A 139 -4.17 18.12 -14.12
CA ASP A 139 -2.72 18.33 -14.34
C ASP A 139 -1.81 17.32 -13.62
N GLY A 140 -2.34 16.20 -13.11
CA GLY A 140 -1.56 15.25 -12.34
C GLY A 140 -1.12 15.76 -10.97
N ASN A 141 -1.65 16.87 -10.51
CA ASN A 141 -1.32 17.49 -9.23
C ASN A 141 -2.27 16.97 -8.13
N TRP A 142 -1.70 16.36 -7.11
CA TRP A 142 -2.46 15.76 -6.01
C TRP A 142 -3.38 16.74 -5.26
N ARG A 143 -3.08 18.04 -5.30
CA ARG A 143 -3.88 19.09 -4.68
C ARG A 143 -5.14 19.45 -5.47
N ASN A 144 -5.15 19.16 -6.77
CA ASN A 144 -6.26 19.49 -7.64
C ASN A 144 -7.43 18.52 -7.47
N PRO A 145 -8.65 18.90 -7.90
CA PRO A 145 -9.79 18.00 -7.98
C PRO A 145 -9.53 16.79 -8.89
N VAL A 146 -10.36 15.76 -8.74
CA VAL A 146 -10.35 14.62 -9.67
C VAL A 146 -10.82 15.08 -11.04
N ASP A 147 -10.12 14.64 -12.08
CA ASP A 147 -10.49 14.75 -13.48
C ASP A 147 -11.26 13.48 -13.89
N PRO A 148 -12.56 13.62 -14.26
CA PRO A 148 -13.39 12.46 -14.61
C PRO A 148 -12.86 11.68 -15.81
N GLU A 149 -12.27 12.35 -16.81
CA GLU A 149 -11.72 11.68 -18.00
C GLU A 149 -10.48 10.85 -17.66
N ARG A 150 -9.59 11.39 -16.84
CA ARG A 150 -8.42 10.67 -16.34
C ARG A 150 -8.82 9.48 -15.47
N ALA A 151 -9.84 9.65 -14.62
CA ALA A 151 -10.38 8.57 -13.82
C ALA A 151 -10.98 7.45 -14.69
N ALA A 152 -11.76 7.81 -15.72
CA ALA A 152 -12.33 6.86 -16.68
C ALA A 152 -11.24 6.09 -17.43
N LYS A 153 -10.16 6.75 -17.87
CA LYS A 153 -9.01 6.09 -18.51
C LYS A 153 -8.35 5.08 -17.58
N ALA A 154 -8.18 5.42 -16.29
CA ALA A 154 -7.61 4.49 -15.31
C ALA A 154 -8.48 3.24 -15.12
N VAL A 155 -9.81 3.41 -15.05
CA VAL A 155 -10.75 2.30 -14.96
C VAL A 155 -10.70 1.43 -16.22
N ALA A 156 -10.70 2.03 -17.41
CA ALA A 156 -10.60 1.30 -18.68
C ALA A 156 -9.29 0.49 -18.79
N ALA A 157 -8.16 1.06 -18.36
CA ALA A 157 -6.87 0.37 -18.33
C ALA A 157 -6.88 -0.85 -17.39
N ARG A 158 -7.52 -0.74 -16.22
CA ARG A 158 -7.73 -1.88 -15.31
C ARG A 158 -8.58 -2.97 -15.94
N ASP A 159 -9.67 -2.60 -16.58
CA ASP A 159 -10.64 -3.56 -17.15
C ASP A 159 -10.06 -4.30 -18.36
N GLY A 160 -9.21 -3.63 -19.15
CA GLY A 160 -8.45 -4.25 -20.24
C GLY A 160 -7.30 -5.16 -19.80
N SER A 161 -7.00 -5.24 -18.49
CA SER A 161 -5.92 -6.06 -17.93
C SER A 161 -6.41 -7.39 -17.30
N ARG A 162 -7.71 -7.66 -17.38
CA ARG A 162 -8.36 -8.87 -16.84
C ARG A 162 -8.61 -9.93 -17.87
#